data_cbd9aaf3ad3af169952bffa3f664ab72
#
_entry.id   cbd9aaf3ad3af169952bffa3f664ab72
#
_cell.length_a   1.000
_cell.length_b   1.000
_cell.length_c   1.000
_cell.angle_alpha   90.00
_cell.angle_beta   90.00
_cell.angle_gamma   90.00
#
_symmetry.space_group_name_H-M   'P 1'
#
loop_
_entity.id
_entity.type
_entity.pdbx_description
1 polymer ?
#
loop_
_entity_poly.entity_id
_entity_poly.type
_entity_poly.pdbx_seq_one_letter_code
_entity_poly.pdbx_strand_id
1 'polypeptide(L)'
;EGGTGSTIAGIHAGIVQLGNGSLMAMGRGNSIRNKEGKLRMPMSISDDMGKTWKYVASELPPIDGGQRLVLMRLNEGPLLLVSFTDHPQRTPLEERGLEFKDKNGNVKKGYGMYAALSYDEGKTWPVRKLLTDGEYRFLNGGAWTGYFEMDENHAEPRGYLAGTQTPDNVVHILSSRLHY
;
A
#
# COMPACT_ATOMS: atom_id res chain seq x y z
N GLU A 1 -13.93 4.09 -19.24
CA GLU A 1 -14.72 2.88 -19.54
C GLU A 1 -13.99 1.65 -19.04
N GLY A 2 -14.46 1.09 -17.93
CA GLY A 2 -14.04 -0.21 -17.44
C GLY A 2 -14.84 -1.31 -18.10
N GLY A 3 -14.60 -1.58 -19.40
CA GLY A 3 -15.19 -2.72 -20.07
C GLY A 3 -14.58 -4.04 -19.60
N THR A 4 -15.24 -5.16 -19.86
CA THR A 4 -14.66 -6.50 -19.69
C THR A 4 -13.35 -6.58 -20.47
N GLY A 5 -12.25 -6.86 -19.77
CA GLY A 5 -10.89 -6.90 -20.33
C GLY A 5 -10.07 -5.64 -20.11
N SER A 6 -10.62 -4.56 -19.54
CA SER A 6 -9.84 -3.40 -19.13
C SER A 6 -9.26 -3.61 -17.73
N THR A 7 -8.12 -2.96 -17.47
CA THR A 7 -7.48 -2.96 -16.16
C THR A 7 -8.31 -2.15 -15.17
N ILE A 8 -8.79 -2.76 -14.09
CA ILE A 8 -9.54 -2.04 -13.06
C ILE A 8 -8.57 -1.28 -12.15
N ALA A 9 -7.63 -1.93 -11.52
CA ALA A 9 -6.70 -1.28 -10.60
C ALA A 9 -5.33 -1.96 -10.60
N GLY A 10 -4.91 -2.51 -11.73
CA GLY A 10 -3.70 -3.32 -11.85
C GLY A 10 -3.90 -4.76 -11.39
N ILE A 11 -2.79 -5.40 -11.05
CA ILE A 11 -2.74 -6.82 -10.70
C ILE A 11 -2.85 -6.98 -9.18
N HIS A 12 -3.50 -8.05 -8.70
CA HIS A 12 -3.65 -8.38 -7.28
C HIS A 12 -4.25 -7.22 -6.47
N ALA A 13 -5.29 -6.59 -7.01
CA ALA A 13 -5.95 -5.47 -6.37
C ALA A 13 -6.64 -5.90 -5.06
N GLY A 14 -6.48 -5.06 -4.04
CA GLY A 14 -7.39 -5.01 -2.89
C GLY A 14 -8.63 -4.22 -3.27
N ILE A 15 -9.77 -4.58 -2.70
CA ILE A 15 -11.05 -3.90 -2.91
C ILE A 15 -11.72 -3.62 -1.57
N VAL A 16 -12.37 -2.47 -1.44
CA VAL A 16 -13.15 -2.09 -0.26
C VAL A 16 -14.40 -1.32 -0.68
N GLN A 17 -15.48 -1.49 0.08
CA GLN A 17 -16.67 -0.65 -0.06
C GLN A 17 -16.49 0.65 0.72
N LEU A 18 -16.81 1.77 0.09
CA LEU A 18 -16.79 3.10 0.68
C LEU A 18 -18.10 3.40 1.42
N GLY A 19 -18.08 4.39 2.32
CA GLY A 19 -19.23 4.76 3.15
C GLY A 19 -20.48 5.21 2.34
N ASN A 20 -20.29 5.69 1.13
CA ASN A 20 -21.38 6.04 0.20
C ASN A 20 -21.90 4.86 -0.64
N GLY A 21 -21.38 3.65 -0.43
CA GLY A 21 -21.74 2.45 -1.17
C GLY A 21 -20.89 2.17 -2.42
N SER A 22 -20.08 3.11 -2.89
CA SER A 22 -19.15 2.90 -4.02
C SER A 22 -18.11 1.86 -3.68
N LEU A 23 -17.48 1.27 -4.68
CA LEU A 23 -16.33 0.38 -4.51
C LEU A 23 -15.03 1.10 -4.88
N MET A 24 -13.98 0.89 -4.11
CA MET A 24 -12.62 1.33 -4.42
C MET A 24 -11.70 0.14 -4.55
N ALA A 25 -10.90 0.10 -5.60
CA ALA A 25 -9.88 -0.92 -5.84
C ALA A 25 -8.51 -0.28 -6.05
N MET A 26 -7.46 -0.86 -5.46
CA MET A 26 -6.07 -0.44 -5.63
C MET A 26 -5.18 -1.67 -5.81
N GLY A 27 -4.18 -1.58 -6.70
CA GLY A 27 -3.34 -2.74 -7.01
C GLY A 27 -1.94 -2.37 -7.50
N ARG A 28 -1.19 -3.37 -7.95
CA ARG A 28 0.18 -3.22 -8.47
C ARG A 28 0.24 -3.23 -9.99
N GLY A 29 1.36 -2.74 -10.54
CA GLY A 29 1.54 -2.63 -11.99
C GLY A 29 0.58 -1.62 -12.59
N ASN A 30 0.62 -1.46 -13.91
CA ASN A 30 -0.24 -0.49 -14.61
C ASN A 30 -0.27 0.90 -13.96
N SER A 31 0.89 1.33 -13.43
CA SER A 31 1.04 2.62 -12.79
C SER A 31 0.59 3.75 -13.70
N ILE A 32 -0.07 4.74 -13.14
CA ILE A 32 -0.59 5.89 -13.86
C ILE A 32 0.14 7.16 -13.43
N ARG A 33 0.41 8.06 -14.38
CA ARG A 33 1.02 9.34 -14.05
C ARG A 33 -0.04 10.33 -13.54
N ASN A 34 0.27 10.98 -12.43
CA ASN A 34 -0.53 12.09 -11.93
C ASN A 34 -0.29 13.37 -12.75
N LYS A 35 -0.95 14.46 -12.39
CA LYS A 35 -0.84 15.77 -13.08
C LYS A 35 0.59 16.35 -13.06
N GLU A 36 1.42 15.92 -12.09
CA GLU A 36 2.82 16.33 -11.95
C GLU A 36 3.78 15.40 -12.70
N GLY A 37 3.27 14.43 -13.46
CA GLY A 37 4.06 13.47 -14.23
C GLY A 37 4.65 12.32 -13.39
N LYS A 38 4.39 12.25 -12.08
CA LYS A 38 4.89 11.20 -11.19
C LYS A 38 4.07 9.92 -11.32
N LEU A 39 4.73 8.78 -11.37
CA LEU A 39 4.07 7.48 -11.35
C LEU A 39 3.39 7.24 -10.00
N ARG A 40 2.15 6.75 -10.05
CA ARG A 40 1.32 6.46 -8.88
C ARG A 40 0.69 5.10 -8.97
N MET A 41 0.37 4.54 -7.80
CA MET A 41 -0.44 3.34 -7.69
C MET A 41 -1.79 3.57 -8.36
N PRO A 42 -2.25 2.64 -9.23
CA PRO A 42 -3.55 2.75 -9.84
C PRO A 42 -4.66 2.58 -8.81
N MET A 43 -5.69 3.41 -8.94
CA MET A 43 -6.91 3.33 -8.15
C MET A 43 -8.11 3.38 -9.08
N SER A 44 -9.13 2.60 -8.81
CA SER A 44 -10.40 2.64 -9.54
C SER A 44 -11.57 2.78 -8.59
N ILE A 45 -12.54 3.59 -8.98
CA ILE A 45 -13.79 3.80 -8.26
C ILE A 45 -14.95 3.33 -9.13
N SER A 46 -15.89 2.61 -8.52
CA SER A 46 -17.15 2.22 -9.13
C SER A 46 -18.32 2.71 -8.28
N ASP A 47 -19.21 3.44 -8.89
CA ASP A 47 -20.44 3.96 -8.26
C ASP A 47 -21.67 3.11 -8.57
N ASP A 48 -21.51 2.01 -9.31
CA ASP A 48 -22.58 1.14 -9.82
C ASP A 48 -22.36 -0.35 -9.48
N MET A 49 -21.73 -0.62 -8.32
CA MET A 49 -21.45 -1.97 -7.81
C MET A 49 -20.59 -2.81 -8.76
N GLY A 50 -19.57 -2.19 -9.36
CA GLY A 50 -18.56 -2.86 -10.16
C GLY A 50 -18.90 -3.03 -11.63
N LYS A 51 -20.01 -2.47 -12.13
CA LYS A 51 -20.37 -2.54 -13.55
C LYS A 51 -19.46 -1.66 -14.40
N THR A 52 -19.16 -0.45 -13.92
CA THR A 52 -18.21 0.45 -14.56
C THR A 52 -17.18 0.97 -13.55
N TRP A 53 -15.99 1.34 -14.02
CA TRP A 53 -14.88 1.76 -13.19
C TRP A 53 -14.20 2.99 -13.75
N LYS A 54 -13.96 3.97 -12.87
CA LYS A 54 -13.18 5.17 -13.18
C LYS A 54 -11.74 4.96 -12.70
N TYR A 55 -10.80 4.87 -13.64
CA TYR A 55 -9.38 4.65 -13.39
C TYR A 55 -8.65 5.97 -13.16
N VAL A 56 -7.96 6.11 -12.02
CA VAL A 56 -7.27 7.34 -11.61
C VAL A 56 -5.94 7.05 -10.93
N ALA A 57 -5.07 8.06 -10.87
CA ALA A 57 -3.86 8.01 -10.05
C ALA A 57 -4.21 8.23 -8.57
N SER A 58 -3.75 7.33 -7.69
CA SER A 58 -3.77 7.61 -6.25
C SER A 58 -2.65 8.60 -5.88
N GLU A 59 -2.60 9.03 -4.62
CA GLU A 59 -1.45 9.80 -4.12
C GLU A 59 -0.25 8.92 -3.72
N LEU A 60 -0.42 7.60 -3.75
CA LEU A 60 0.52 6.63 -3.20
C LEU A 60 1.52 6.14 -4.25
N PRO A 61 2.73 5.74 -3.82
CA PRO A 61 3.74 5.22 -4.74
C PRO A 61 3.28 3.93 -5.40
N PRO A 62 3.73 3.66 -6.63
CA PRO A 62 3.43 2.41 -7.31
C PRO A 62 4.19 1.24 -6.68
N ILE A 63 3.60 0.07 -6.72
CA ILE A 63 4.22 -1.20 -6.37
C ILE A 63 4.23 -2.14 -7.58
N ASP A 64 5.08 -3.17 -7.56
CA ASP A 64 5.26 -4.05 -8.71
C ASP A 64 5.55 -5.50 -8.29
N GLY A 65 6.17 -6.28 -9.17
CA GLY A 65 6.42 -7.73 -9.01
C GLY A 65 7.05 -8.10 -7.65
N GLY A 66 6.50 -9.12 -7.01
CA GLY A 66 6.93 -9.53 -5.66
C GLY A 66 6.29 -8.71 -4.53
N GLN A 67 5.40 -7.76 -4.84
CA GLN A 67 4.66 -6.96 -3.85
C GLN A 67 3.16 -7.15 -4.04
N ARG A 68 2.42 -7.22 -2.94
CA ARG A 68 0.96 -7.22 -2.90
C ARG A 68 0.52 -6.45 -1.66
N LEU A 69 -0.41 -5.52 -1.84
CA LEU A 69 -0.95 -4.69 -0.77
C LEU A 69 -2.07 -5.39 0.03
N VAL A 70 -2.37 -4.82 1.19
CA VAL A 70 -3.63 -4.99 1.92
C VAL A 70 -4.41 -3.69 1.84
N LEU A 71 -5.70 -3.76 1.53
CA LEU A 71 -6.64 -2.66 1.58
C LEU A 71 -7.88 -3.14 2.32
N MET A 72 -8.24 -2.50 3.42
CA MET A 72 -9.40 -2.88 4.23
C MET A 72 -9.99 -1.68 4.95
N ARG A 73 -11.25 -1.80 5.36
CA ARG A 73 -11.86 -0.89 6.33
C ARG A 73 -11.64 -1.45 7.72
N LEU A 74 -11.17 -0.60 8.63
CA LEU A 74 -11.07 -0.93 10.05
C LEU A 74 -12.44 -0.82 10.73
N ASN A 75 -12.61 -1.55 11.84
CA ASN A 75 -13.82 -1.50 12.66
C ASN A 75 -14.12 -0.08 13.16
N GLU A 76 -13.08 0.72 13.38
CA GLU A 76 -13.17 2.13 13.82
C GLU A 76 -13.57 3.09 12.71
N GLY A 77 -13.68 2.62 11.46
CA GLY A 77 -14.16 3.40 10.31
C GLY A 77 -13.13 3.79 9.26
N PRO A 78 -11.88 4.16 9.60
CA PRO A 78 -10.86 4.51 8.60
C PRO A 78 -10.53 3.37 7.64
N LEU A 79 -10.05 3.73 6.45
CA LEU A 79 -9.42 2.77 5.57
C LEU A 79 -7.96 2.58 5.97
N LEU A 80 -7.52 1.32 5.99
CA LEU A 80 -6.13 0.93 6.14
C LEU A 80 -5.60 0.45 4.79
N LEU A 81 -4.46 1.00 4.38
CA LEU A 81 -3.60 0.43 3.35
C LEU A 81 -2.30 -0.04 3.99
N VAL A 82 -1.86 -1.25 3.68
CA VAL A 82 -0.48 -1.69 3.91
C VAL A 82 0.15 -1.97 2.56
N SER A 83 1.28 -1.33 2.28
CA SER A 83 1.93 -1.35 0.98
C SER A 83 3.44 -1.11 1.12
N PHE A 84 4.13 -0.81 0.02
CA PHE A 84 5.57 -0.59 -0.02
C PHE A 84 5.88 0.79 -0.57
N THR A 85 6.96 1.41 -0.09
CA THR A 85 7.38 2.76 -0.48
C THR A 85 7.87 2.85 -1.92
N ASP A 86 8.36 1.75 -2.46
CA ASP A 86 8.97 1.66 -3.78
C ASP A 86 9.17 0.19 -4.18
N HIS A 87 9.64 -0.04 -5.41
CA HIS A 87 10.10 -1.35 -5.84
C HIS A 87 11.63 -1.36 -5.95
N PRO A 88 12.35 -2.21 -5.19
CA PRO A 88 13.82 -2.15 -5.08
C PRO A 88 14.60 -2.27 -6.39
N GLN A 89 14.00 -2.86 -7.42
CA GLN A 89 14.66 -3.10 -8.73
C GLN A 89 14.11 -2.23 -9.87
N ARG A 90 12.99 -1.52 -9.66
CA ARG A 90 12.28 -0.80 -10.74
C ARG A 90 12.11 0.68 -10.47
N THR A 91 12.06 1.08 -9.20
CA THR A 91 12.00 2.49 -8.82
C THR A 91 13.40 3.09 -8.92
N PRO A 92 13.61 4.19 -9.65
CA PRO A 92 14.88 4.92 -9.67
C PRO A 92 15.33 5.31 -8.27
N LEU A 93 16.62 5.28 -7.98
CA LEU A 93 17.16 5.51 -6.64
C LEU A 93 16.71 6.84 -6.01
N GLU A 94 16.65 7.88 -6.82
CA GLU A 94 16.21 9.23 -6.43
C GLU A 94 14.72 9.31 -6.05
N GLU A 95 13.91 8.38 -6.56
CA GLU A 95 12.46 8.30 -6.31
C GLU A 95 12.11 7.30 -5.20
N ARG A 96 13.08 6.56 -4.65
CA ARG A 96 12.81 5.54 -3.62
C ARG A 96 12.52 6.17 -2.27
N GLY A 97 11.74 5.41 -1.49
CA GLY A 97 11.37 5.74 -0.13
C GLY A 97 10.24 6.78 -0.03
N LEU A 98 9.70 6.92 1.16
CA LEU A 98 8.73 7.93 1.55
C LEU A 98 9.20 8.69 2.78
N GLU A 99 8.67 9.88 2.96
CA GLU A 99 8.84 10.63 4.19
C GLU A 99 7.83 10.18 5.24
N PHE A 100 8.32 9.95 6.45
CA PHE A 100 7.54 9.60 7.63
C PHE A 100 7.79 10.61 8.72
N LYS A 101 6.73 11.00 9.44
CA LYS A 101 6.83 11.85 10.62
C LYS A 101 6.85 10.98 11.87
N ASP A 102 7.83 11.21 12.73
CA ASP A 102 7.87 10.62 14.07
C ASP A 102 6.89 11.32 15.03
N LYS A 103 6.78 10.80 16.25
CA LYS A 103 5.93 11.36 17.31
C LYS A 103 6.28 12.80 17.71
N ASN A 104 7.49 13.27 17.40
CA ASN A 104 7.99 14.61 17.69
C ASN A 104 7.83 15.56 16.48
N GLY A 105 7.32 15.04 15.34
CA GLY A 105 7.15 15.78 14.10
C GLY A 105 8.41 15.83 13.22
N ASN A 106 9.51 15.16 13.62
CA ASN A 106 10.69 15.08 12.77
C ASN A 106 10.38 14.21 11.56
N VAL A 107 10.87 14.64 10.40
CA VAL A 107 10.69 13.93 9.14
C VAL A 107 11.93 13.09 8.86
N LYS A 108 11.73 11.82 8.59
CA LYS A 108 12.78 10.93 8.10
C LYS A 108 12.32 10.13 6.89
N LYS A 109 13.25 9.82 6.00
CA LYS A 109 13.01 8.98 4.84
C LYS A 109 13.08 7.51 5.26
N GLY A 110 12.07 6.73 4.87
CA GLY A 110 12.00 5.31 5.15
C GLY A 110 11.75 4.49 3.89
N TYR A 111 12.09 3.21 3.93
CA TYR A 111 12.07 2.29 2.80
C TYR A 111 11.39 0.98 3.18
N GLY A 112 10.57 0.44 2.27
CA GLY A 112 9.93 -0.87 2.44
C GLY A 112 8.48 -0.77 2.88
N MET A 113 8.01 -1.73 3.64
CA MET A 113 6.61 -1.87 4.01
C MET A 113 6.14 -0.78 4.97
N TYR A 114 5.00 -0.18 4.67
CA TYR A 114 4.37 0.84 5.50
C TYR A 114 2.86 0.66 5.58
N ALA A 115 2.27 1.15 6.66
CA ALA A 115 0.84 1.31 6.83
C ALA A 115 0.43 2.77 6.61
N ALA A 116 -0.75 2.99 6.04
CA ALA A 116 -1.36 4.30 5.89
C ALA A 116 -2.84 4.25 6.24
N LEU A 117 -3.35 5.33 6.87
CA LEU A 117 -4.76 5.49 7.20
C LEU A 117 -5.38 6.63 6.39
N SER A 118 -6.58 6.38 5.89
CA SER A 118 -7.43 7.40 5.27
C SER A 118 -8.72 7.56 6.06
N TYR A 119 -9.07 8.80 6.36
CA TYR A 119 -10.29 9.19 7.07
C TYR A 119 -11.32 9.83 6.15
N ASP A 120 -11.02 9.93 4.84
CA ASP A 120 -11.82 10.61 3.83
C ASP A 120 -12.11 9.73 2.61
N GLU A 121 -12.29 8.43 2.86
CA GLU A 121 -12.67 7.44 1.84
C GLU A 121 -11.60 7.29 0.74
N GLY A 122 -10.32 7.27 1.14
CA GLY A 122 -9.18 7.03 0.24
C GLY A 122 -8.73 8.22 -0.60
N LYS A 123 -9.27 9.42 -0.36
CA LYS A 123 -8.86 10.64 -1.07
C LYS A 123 -7.48 11.09 -0.63
N THR A 124 -7.22 11.06 0.69
CA THR A 124 -5.92 11.35 1.28
C THR A 124 -5.51 10.30 2.30
N TRP A 125 -4.20 10.17 2.53
CA TRP A 125 -3.59 9.20 3.44
C TRP A 125 -2.61 9.92 4.36
N PRO A 126 -3.11 10.77 5.31
CA PRO A 126 -2.28 11.67 6.11
C PRO A 126 -1.46 10.98 7.18
N VAL A 127 -1.91 9.82 7.67
CA VAL A 127 -1.20 9.04 8.68
C VAL A 127 -0.44 7.92 7.97
N ARG A 128 0.89 7.90 8.12
CA ARG A 128 1.76 6.88 7.54
C ARG A 128 2.78 6.43 8.58
N LYS A 129 3.02 5.13 8.65
CA LYS A 129 3.99 4.54 9.55
C LYS A 129 4.78 3.45 8.83
N LEU A 130 6.11 3.55 8.87
CA LEU A 130 6.98 2.47 8.43
C LEU A 130 6.82 1.29 9.39
N LEU A 131 6.64 0.07 8.87
CA LEU A 131 6.41 -1.13 9.68
C LEU A 131 7.74 -1.76 10.09
N THR A 132 8.39 -1.12 11.04
CA THR A 132 9.59 -1.58 11.72
C THR A 132 9.50 -1.24 13.20
N ASP A 133 10.17 -2.01 14.05
CA ASP A 133 10.35 -1.70 15.48
C ASP A 133 11.60 -0.87 15.75
N GLY A 134 12.42 -0.60 14.71
CA GLY A 134 13.62 0.20 14.78
C GLY A 134 14.88 -0.57 15.14
N GLU A 135 14.75 -1.84 15.55
CA GLU A 135 15.89 -2.67 15.88
C GLU A 135 16.56 -3.26 14.61
N TYR A 136 17.88 -3.26 14.58
CA TYR A 136 18.61 -3.88 13.47
C TYR A 136 18.40 -5.39 13.46
N ARG A 137 17.95 -5.91 12.32
CA ARG A 137 17.78 -7.34 12.08
C ARG A 137 18.16 -7.70 10.65
N PHE A 138 18.74 -8.89 10.49
CA PHE A 138 18.92 -9.52 9.18
C PHE A 138 17.92 -10.67 9.07
N LEU A 139 16.94 -10.52 8.18
CA LEU A 139 15.77 -11.39 8.07
C LEU A 139 15.70 -12.07 6.72
N ASN A 140 15.03 -13.22 6.69
CA ASN A 140 14.69 -13.92 5.46
C ASN A 140 13.17 -13.87 5.25
N GLY A 141 12.70 -13.01 4.35
CA GLY A 141 11.29 -12.88 3.97
C GLY A 141 10.78 -14.02 3.08
N GLY A 142 11.65 -14.94 2.68
CA GLY A 142 11.29 -16.06 1.81
C GLY A 142 10.87 -15.64 0.40
N ALA A 143 10.43 -16.62 -0.41
CA ALA A 143 9.89 -16.41 -1.76
C ALA A 143 10.65 -15.32 -2.57
N TRP A 144 9.91 -14.30 -3.03
CA TRP A 144 10.47 -13.19 -3.82
C TRP A 144 11.17 -12.11 -3.00
N THR A 145 10.98 -12.09 -1.68
CA THR A 145 11.59 -11.09 -0.79
C THR A 145 13.09 -11.37 -0.62
N GLY A 146 13.45 -12.62 -0.34
CA GLY A 146 14.82 -13.00 -0.05
C GLY A 146 15.29 -12.47 1.31
N TYR A 147 16.61 -12.31 1.47
CA TYR A 147 17.20 -11.70 2.65
C TYR A 147 17.15 -10.17 2.56
N PHE A 148 16.92 -9.52 3.70
CA PHE A 148 16.89 -8.07 3.80
C PHE A 148 17.29 -7.62 5.21
N GLU A 149 17.75 -6.39 5.30
CA GLU A 149 18.02 -5.70 6.57
C GLU A 149 16.80 -4.90 6.98
N MET A 150 16.46 -4.96 8.28
CA MET A 150 15.44 -4.13 8.91
C MET A 150 16.13 -3.28 9.98
N ASP A 151 15.79 -2.00 10.05
CA ASP A 151 16.25 -1.05 11.04
C ASP A 151 15.22 0.08 11.22
N GLU A 152 15.61 1.19 11.81
CA GLU A 152 14.72 2.34 12.01
C GLU A 152 14.21 2.99 10.71
N ASN A 153 14.91 2.81 9.58
CA ASN A 153 14.61 3.40 8.29
C ASN A 153 14.25 2.38 7.22
N HIS A 154 14.45 1.09 7.49
CA HIS A 154 14.20 0.00 6.55
C HIS A 154 13.22 -1.02 7.13
N ALA A 155 12.17 -1.31 6.37
CA ALA A 155 11.23 -2.38 6.60
C ALA A 155 11.31 -3.42 5.48
N GLU A 156 10.54 -4.50 5.56
CA GLU A 156 10.48 -5.53 4.52
C GLU A 156 10.24 -4.89 3.13
N PRO A 157 11.13 -5.10 2.14
CA PRO A 157 11.06 -4.38 0.86
C PRO A 157 10.03 -4.95 -0.12
N ARG A 158 9.66 -6.21 0.04
CA ARG A 158 8.73 -6.95 -0.83
C ARG A 158 8.03 -8.03 -0.04
N GLY A 159 6.87 -8.44 -0.50
CA GLY A 159 6.11 -9.54 0.08
C GLY A 159 4.69 -9.57 -0.46
N TYR A 160 4.06 -10.72 -0.38
CA TYR A 160 2.64 -10.86 -0.68
C TYR A 160 1.87 -10.76 0.63
N LEU A 161 1.22 -9.62 0.81
CA LEU A 161 0.56 -9.30 2.05
C LEU A 161 -0.84 -9.90 2.10
N ALA A 162 -1.23 -10.33 3.30
CA ALA A 162 -2.59 -10.60 3.70
C ALA A 162 -2.83 -9.95 5.07
N GLY A 163 -4.03 -9.48 5.33
CA GLY A 163 -4.33 -8.79 6.58
C GLY A 163 -5.77 -9.01 7.04
N THR A 164 -5.94 -8.93 8.33
CA THR A 164 -7.26 -8.94 8.98
C THR A 164 -7.22 -8.11 10.24
N GLN A 165 -8.38 -7.66 10.68
CA GLN A 165 -8.57 -7.08 12.02
C GLN A 165 -9.40 -8.04 12.86
N THR A 166 -8.92 -8.36 14.05
CA THR A 166 -9.61 -9.24 15.00
C THR A 166 -10.62 -8.44 15.86
N PRO A 167 -11.56 -9.11 16.55
CA PRO A 167 -12.59 -8.42 17.35
C PRO A 167 -12.05 -7.55 18.48
N ASP A 168 -10.82 -7.78 18.93
CA ASP A 168 -10.09 -6.94 19.90
C ASP A 168 -9.40 -5.73 19.27
N ASN A 169 -9.70 -5.44 17.99
CA ASN A 169 -9.18 -4.35 17.19
C ASN A 169 -7.68 -4.44 16.86
N VAL A 170 -7.06 -5.60 17.04
CA VAL A 170 -5.68 -5.83 16.59
C VAL A 170 -5.68 -6.09 15.09
N VAL A 171 -4.79 -5.41 14.37
CA VAL A 171 -4.55 -5.65 12.94
C VAL A 171 -3.38 -6.60 12.80
N HIS A 172 -3.61 -7.71 12.12
CA HIS A 172 -2.59 -8.70 11.78
C HIS A 172 -2.24 -8.62 10.32
N ILE A 173 -0.95 -8.49 10.02
CA ILE A 173 -0.43 -8.49 8.65
C ILE A 173 0.54 -9.64 8.50
N LEU A 174 0.28 -10.50 7.54
CA LEU A 174 1.21 -11.52 7.09
C LEU A 174 1.86 -11.06 5.79
N SER A 175 3.16 -11.16 5.70
CA SER A 175 3.88 -11.13 4.43
C SER A 175 4.11 -12.55 3.91
N SER A 176 5.02 -12.75 2.97
CA SER A 176 5.30 -14.10 2.45
C SER A 176 5.79 -15.08 3.54
N ARG A 177 6.38 -14.58 4.63
CA ARG A 177 6.93 -15.39 5.71
C ARG A 177 6.83 -14.76 7.11
N LEU A 178 6.69 -13.44 7.20
CA LEU A 178 6.71 -12.71 8.47
C LEU A 178 5.30 -12.28 8.89
N HIS A 179 5.11 -12.12 10.21
CA HIS A 179 3.89 -11.62 10.83
C HIS A 179 4.17 -10.31 11.56
N TYR A 180 3.35 -9.32 11.32
CA TYR A 180 3.40 -7.96 11.87
C TYR A 180 2.13 -7.60 12.62
#